data_d76c1558938307d4aea218cb5e38acd4
#
_entry.id   d76c1558938307d4aea218cb5e38acd4
#
_cell.length_a   1.000
_cell.length_b   1.000
_cell.length_c   1.000
_cell.angle_alpha   90.00
_cell.angle_beta   90.00
_cell.angle_gamma   90.00
#
_symmetry.space_group_name_H-M   'P 1'
#
loop_
_entity.id
_entity.type
_entity.pdbx_description
1 polymer ?
#
loop_
_entity_poly.entity_id
_entity_poly.type
_entity_poly.pdbx_seq_one_letter_code
_entity_poly.pdbx_strand_id
1 'polypeptide(L)'
;MCAAFAEPLEATSIHTTIMQLKHFVYACLGSGQADTCNIGTVDDYNLKNGHLYDTLKDFLVAHYTCGRKDTEFWKYINSGATSTDFVKSMHEICKHRVPNTTLFPRQEGSAGWPLWSYVLAGTGALTSEIAEKEVKFNNDEQVGDTAYTYHVTDFDKMSKDLPNNTDYIRNM
;
A
#
# COMPACT_ATOMS: atom_id res chain seq x y z
N MET A 1 -19.76 1.51 -4.11
CA MET A 1 -19.54 0.14 -4.61
C MET A 1 -20.05 -0.09 -6.03
N CYS A 2 -21.01 0.66 -6.51
CA CYS A 2 -21.55 0.44 -7.87
C CYS A 2 -20.61 0.82 -9.01
N ALA A 3 -19.61 1.68 -8.80
CA ALA A 3 -18.71 2.15 -9.85
C ALA A 3 -17.42 1.32 -9.96
N ALA A 4 -16.97 0.69 -8.89
CA ALA A 4 -15.77 -0.14 -8.89
C ALA A 4 -15.79 -1.11 -7.71
N PHE A 5 -15.34 -2.32 -7.96
CA PHE A 5 -15.12 -3.35 -6.95
C PHE A 5 -13.65 -3.76 -7.01
N ALA A 6 -12.98 -3.69 -5.87
CA ALA A 6 -11.65 -4.24 -5.73
C ALA A 6 -11.70 -5.53 -4.91
N GLU A 7 -10.83 -6.46 -5.24
CA GLU A 7 -10.68 -7.69 -4.48
C GLU A 7 -10.44 -7.39 -2.99
N PRO A 8 -11.03 -8.15 -2.04
CA PRO A 8 -10.92 -7.88 -0.61
C PRO A 8 -9.54 -8.20 0.01
N LEU A 9 -8.54 -8.49 -0.81
CA LEU A 9 -7.18 -8.72 -0.35
C LEU A 9 -6.70 -7.50 0.47
N GLU A 10 -6.27 -7.74 1.71
CA GLU A 10 -5.83 -6.72 2.68
C GLU A 10 -6.86 -5.61 2.96
N ALA A 11 -8.16 -5.88 2.80
CA ALA A 11 -9.24 -4.91 2.99
C ALA A 11 -9.08 -3.63 2.14
N THR A 12 -8.37 -3.69 1.03
CA THR A 12 -8.06 -2.55 0.15
C THR A 12 -9.30 -1.85 -0.37
N SER A 13 -10.40 -2.56 -0.60
CA SER A 13 -11.68 -1.96 -1.01
C SER A 13 -12.27 -1.02 0.05
N ILE A 14 -12.09 -1.33 1.34
CA ILE A 14 -12.52 -0.47 2.45
C ILE A 14 -11.66 0.78 2.50
N HIS A 15 -10.34 0.62 2.44
CA HIS A 15 -9.40 1.73 2.40
C HIS A 15 -9.70 2.68 1.24
N THR A 16 -9.89 2.15 0.04
CA THR A 16 -10.20 2.93 -1.16
C THR A 16 -11.52 3.69 -1.01
N THR A 17 -12.54 3.05 -0.46
CA THR A 17 -13.84 3.71 -0.19
C THR A 17 -13.68 4.88 0.79
N ILE A 18 -12.92 4.70 1.87
CA ILE A 18 -12.65 5.76 2.85
C ILE A 18 -11.90 6.93 2.19
N MET A 19 -10.89 6.64 1.37
CA MET A 19 -10.12 7.67 0.65
C MET A 19 -10.99 8.46 -0.33
N GLN A 20 -11.86 7.79 -1.07
CA GLN A 20 -12.82 8.44 -1.97
C GLN A 20 -13.80 9.34 -1.21
N LEU A 21 -14.36 8.85 -0.09
CA LEU A 21 -15.25 9.64 0.75
C LEU A 21 -14.53 10.86 1.33
N LYS A 22 -13.32 10.70 1.82
CA LYS A 22 -12.50 11.84 2.28
C LYS A 22 -12.29 12.85 1.17
N HIS A 23 -11.91 12.38 0.00
CA HIS A 23 -11.70 13.25 -1.18
C HIS A 23 -12.97 14.01 -1.55
N PHE A 24 -14.10 13.31 -1.60
CA PHE A 24 -15.40 13.93 -1.88
C PHE A 24 -15.76 14.99 -0.83
N VAL A 25 -15.63 14.66 0.45
CA VAL A 25 -15.97 15.61 1.53
C VAL A 25 -15.06 16.84 1.50
N TYR A 26 -13.74 16.65 1.38
CA TYR A 26 -12.80 17.77 1.45
C TYR A 26 -12.74 18.59 0.16
N ALA A 27 -12.79 17.95 -0.99
CA ALA A 27 -12.65 18.63 -2.28
C ALA A 27 -13.99 19.18 -2.80
N CYS A 28 -15.09 18.44 -2.59
CA CYS A 28 -16.39 18.82 -3.16
C CYS A 28 -17.32 19.52 -2.16
N LEU A 29 -17.30 19.12 -0.87
CA LEU A 29 -18.20 19.68 0.13
C LEU A 29 -17.53 20.70 1.05
N GLY A 30 -16.25 20.54 1.35
CA GLY A 30 -15.51 21.35 2.33
C GLY A 30 -15.27 22.81 1.92
N SER A 31 -15.48 23.15 0.65
CA SER A 31 -15.36 24.54 0.15
C SER A 31 -16.58 25.43 0.45
N GLY A 32 -17.60 24.91 1.12
CA GLY A 32 -18.87 25.63 1.35
C GLY A 32 -19.67 25.93 0.07
N GLN A 33 -19.24 25.36 -1.05
CA GLN A 33 -19.83 25.58 -2.38
C GLN A 33 -20.53 24.30 -2.88
N ALA A 34 -21.28 23.64 -2.00
CA ALA A 34 -22.03 22.43 -2.38
C ALA A 34 -22.94 22.64 -3.60
N ASP A 35 -23.39 23.88 -3.80
CA ASP A 35 -24.23 24.25 -4.96
C ASP A 35 -23.42 24.57 -6.22
N THR A 36 -22.09 24.62 -6.16
CA THR A 36 -21.22 24.98 -7.29
C THR A 36 -20.09 23.96 -7.49
N CYS A 37 -20.45 22.68 -7.48
CA CYS A 37 -19.51 21.65 -7.94
C CYS A 37 -19.20 21.93 -9.43
N ASN A 38 -18.16 22.74 -9.69
CA ASN A 38 -17.80 23.07 -11.05
C ASN A 38 -17.17 21.84 -11.75
N ILE A 39 -17.19 21.86 -13.09
CA ILE A 39 -16.65 20.77 -13.91
C ILE A 39 -15.19 20.44 -13.50
N GLY A 40 -14.36 21.46 -13.23
CA GLY A 40 -12.98 21.26 -12.82
C GLY A 40 -12.81 20.47 -11.51
N THR A 41 -13.70 20.67 -10.54
CA THR A 41 -13.71 19.90 -9.28
C THR A 41 -14.13 18.45 -9.51
N VAL A 42 -15.10 18.23 -10.39
CA VAL A 42 -15.55 16.88 -10.77
C VAL A 42 -14.45 16.13 -11.51
N ASP A 43 -13.80 16.80 -12.46
CA ASP A 43 -12.71 16.21 -13.23
C ASP A 43 -11.51 15.87 -12.35
N ASP A 44 -11.11 16.76 -11.44
CA ASP A 44 -10.05 16.49 -10.47
C ASP A 44 -10.39 15.31 -9.54
N TYR A 45 -11.62 15.26 -9.03
CA TYR A 45 -12.11 14.14 -8.24
C TYR A 45 -12.04 12.81 -9.01
N ASN A 46 -12.53 12.79 -10.24
CA ASN A 46 -12.52 11.60 -11.09
C ASN A 46 -11.09 11.16 -11.45
N LEU A 47 -10.21 12.10 -11.77
CA LEU A 47 -8.80 11.85 -12.07
C LEU A 47 -8.09 11.20 -10.88
N LYS A 48 -8.24 11.78 -9.69
CA LYS A 48 -7.62 11.26 -8.45
C LYS A 48 -8.15 9.88 -8.08
N ASN A 49 -9.43 9.64 -8.23
CA ASN A 49 -10.00 8.31 -8.01
C ASN A 49 -9.53 7.29 -9.06
N GLY A 50 -9.38 7.69 -10.32
CA GLY A 50 -8.77 6.86 -11.35
C GLY A 50 -7.36 6.42 -10.96
N HIS A 51 -6.51 7.34 -10.55
CA HIS A 51 -5.15 7.04 -10.06
C HIS A 51 -5.14 6.15 -8.82
N LEU A 52 -6.07 6.35 -7.89
CA LEU A 52 -6.21 5.50 -6.72
C LEU A 52 -6.49 4.05 -7.10
N TYR A 53 -7.40 3.81 -8.04
CA TYR A 53 -7.71 2.45 -8.52
C TYR A 53 -6.58 1.83 -9.34
N ASP A 54 -5.89 2.59 -10.18
CA ASP A 54 -4.73 2.10 -10.92
C ASP A 54 -3.62 1.66 -9.98
N THR A 55 -3.32 2.45 -8.95
CA THR A 55 -2.33 2.09 -7.94
C THR A 55 -2.74 0.86 -7.14
N LEU A 56 -4.02 0.76 -6.78
CA LEU A 56 -4.54 -0.41 -6.09
C LEU A 56 -4.43 -1.66 -6.95
N LYS A 57 -4.77 -1.58 -8.23
CA LYS A 57 -4.60 -2.66 -9.20
C LYS A 57 -3.15 -3.15 -9.23
N ASP A 58 -2.20 -2.22 -9.34
CA ASP A 58 -0.77 -2.55 -9.36
C ASP A 58 -0.34 -3.25 -8.07
N PHE A 59 -0.80 -2.76 -6.93
CA PHE A 59 -0.52 -3.34 -5.62
C PHE A 59 -1.07 -4.77 -5.48
N LEU A 60 -2.30 -5.01 -5.94
CA LEU A 60 -2.90 -6.34 -5.98
C LEU A 60 -2.13 -7.28 -6.93
N VAL A 61 -1.77 -6.81 -8.12
CA VAL A 61 -0.96 -7.59 -9.08
C VAL A 61 0.38 -8.00 -8.46
N ALA A 62 1.02 -7.12 -7.70
CA ALA A 62 2.27 -7.44 -7.02
C ALA A 62 2.13 -8.60 -6.02
N HIS A 63 1.03 -8.70 -5.29
CA HIS A 63 0.77 -9.83 -4.39
C HIS A 63 0.67 -11.17 -5.13
N TYR A 64 0.13 -11.16 -6.34
CA TYR A 64 -0.03 -12.36 -7.13
C TYR A 64 1.24 -12.76 -7.91
N THR A 65 2.18 -11.84 -8.12
CA THR A 65 3.44 -12.12 -8.82
C THR A 65 4.51 -12.70 -7.88
N CYS A 66 4.19 -13.80 -7.22
CA CYS A 66 5.00 -14.42 -6.17
C CYS A 66 5.86 -15.61 -6.66
N GLY A 67 6.01 -15.80 -7.96
CA GLY A 67 6.81 -16.86 -8.54
C GLY A 67 6.25 -18.28 -8.39
N ARG A 68 5.05 -18.48 -7.79
CA ARG A 68 4.39 -19.79 -7.68
C ARG A 68 4.10 -20.38 -9.06
N LYS A 69 4.24 -21.71 -9.20
CA LYS A 69 3.99 -22.46 -10.45
C LYS A 69 3.30 -23.81 -10.20
N ASP A 70 2.71 -23.98 -9.04
CA ASP A 70 2.15 -25.26 -8.58
C ASP A 70 0.78 -25.59 -9.22
N THR A 71 0.08 -24.61 -9.77
CA THR A 71 -1.17 -24.79 -10.50
C THR A 71 -1.15 -24.03 -11.83
N GLU A 72 -2.08 -24.36 -12.75
CA GLU A 72 -2.22 -23.63 -14.02
C GLU A 72 -2.56 -22.15 -13.81
N PHE A 73 -3.35 -21.85 -12.78
CA PHE A 73 -3.62 -20.46 -12.39
C PHE A 73 -2.33 -19.71 -12.05
N TRP A 74 -1.48 -20.26 -11.17
CA TRP A 74 -0.23 -19.61 -10.78
C TRP A 74 0.78 -19.53 -11.92
N LYS A 75 0.82 -20.53 -12.79
CA LYS A 75 1.67 -20.49 -14.00
C LYS A 75 1.23 -19.35 -14.92
N TYR A 76 -0.07 -19.19 -15.14
CA TYR A 76 -0.61 -18.10 -15.97
C TYR A 76 -0.30 -16.73 -15.36
N ILE A 77 -0.64 -16.51 -14.10
CA ILE A 77 -0.40 -15.23 -13.41
C ILE A 77 1.11 -14.88 -13.43
N ASN A 78 1.99 -15.83 -13.15
CA ASN A 78 3.43 -15.61 -13.09
C ASN A 78 4.14 -15.73 -14.47
N SER A 79 3.40 -15.88 -15.57
CA SER A 79 3.96 -15.82 -16.93
C SER A 79 4.33 -14.39 -17.37
N GLY A 80 3.96 -13.38 -16.59
CA GLY A 80 4.11 -11.96 -16.91
C GLY A 80 2.98 -11.38 -17.78
N ALA A 81 2.04 -12.23 -18.24
CA ALA A 81 0.93 -11.78 -19.08
C ALA A 81 -0.04 -10.81 -18.35
N THR A 82 -0.16 -10.97 -17.04
CA THR A 82 -1.04 -10.14 -16.18
C THR A 82 -0.31 -9.02 -15.45
N SER A 83 1.03 -9.01 -15.50
CA SER A 83 1.84 -8.03 -14.79
C SER A 83 1.79 -6.68 -15.50
N THR A 84 1.54 -5.62 -14.73
CA THR A 84 1.58 -4.24 -15.23
C THR A 84 3.02 -3.78 -15.45
N ASP A 85 3.21 -2.74 -16.26
CA ASP A 85 4.56 -2.20 -16.49
C ASP A 85 5.15 -1.60 -15.22
N PHE A 86 4.30 -1.05 -14.35
CA PHE A 86 4.72 -0.56 -13.04
C PHE A 86 5.28 -1.70 -12.18
N VAL A 87 4.55 -2.80 -12.04
CA VAL A 87 5.01 -3.97 -11.25
C VAL A 87 6.29 -4.58 -11.84
N LYS A 88 6.40 -4.65 -13.17
CA LYS A 88 7.65 -5.10 -13.83
C LYS A 88 8.83 -4.18 -13.47
N SER A 89 8.62 -2.87 -13.52
CA SER A 89 9.65 -1.88 -13.13
C SER A 89 10.04 -2.04 -11.66
N MET A 90 9.07 -2.29 -10.77
CA MET A 90 9.34 -2.56 -9.35
C MET A 90 10.22 -3.79 -9.17
N HIS A 91 9.91 -4.89 -9.86
CA HIS A 91 10.71 -6.11 -9.82
C HIS A 91 12.14 -5.89 -10.34
N GLU A 92 12.31 -5.09 -11.39
CA GLU A 92 13.66 -4.75 -11.89
C GLU A 92 14.45 -3.93 -10.86
N ILE A 93 13.82 -2.96 -10.21
CA ILE A 93 14.47 -2.17 -9.16
C ILE A 93 14.88 -3.04 -7.98
N CYS A 94 14.01 -3.97 -7.55
CA CYS A 94 14.29 -4.88 -6.45
C CYS A 94 15.50 -5.79 -6.66
N LYS A 95 15.97 -5.98 -7.89
CA LYS A 95 17.21 -6.70 -8.17
C LYS A 95 18.47 -5.94 -7.75
N HIS A 96 18.36 -4.64 -7.53
CA HIS A 96 19.49 -3.75 -7.31
C HIS A 96 19.41 -2.98 -6.00
N ARG A 97 18.19 -2.63 -5.54
CA ARG A 97 17.98 -1.81 -4.34
C ARG A 97 16.58 -1.94 -3.76
N VAL A 98 16.41 -1.48 -2.53
CA VAL A 98 15.11 -1.39 -1.87
C VAL A 98 14.30 -0.24 -2.47
N PRO A 99 13.02 -0.44 -2.83
CA PRO A 99 12.15 0.64 -3.27
C PRO A 99 11.99 1.72 -2.20
N ASN A 100 12.04 2.98 -2.60
CA ASN A 100 11.89 4.12 -1.71
C ASN A 100 11.14 5.27 -2.37
N THR A 101 10.83 6.32 -1.61
CA THR A 101 10.05 7.48 -2.07
C THR A 101 10.69 8.26 -3.22
N THR A 102 12.01 8.20 -3.36
CA THR A 102 12.72 8.88 -4.45
C THR A 102 12.50 8.20 -5.78
N LEU A 103 12.44 6.86 -5.76
CA LEU A 103 12.20 6.05 -6.97
C LEU A 103 10.72 6.00 -7.34
N PHE A 104 9.86 6.11 -6.35
CA PHE A 104 8.41 6.04 -6.50
C PHE A 104 7.81 7.30 -5.88
N PRO A 105 7.59 8.36 -6.67
CA PRO A 105 6.93 9.55 -6.19
C PRO A 105 5.58 9.17 -5.59
N ARG A 106 5.27 9.82 -4.48
CA ARG A 106 4.07 9.60 -3.69
C ARG A 106 2.83 9.59 -4.57
N GLN A 107 2.24 8.44 -4.76
CA GLN A 107 0.92 8.36 -5.36
C GLN A 107 -0.10 8.60 -4.26
N GLU A 108 -0.86 9.67 -4.35
CA GLU A 108 -1.88 10.03 -3.37
C GLU A 108 -2.88 8.88 -3.19
N GLY A 109 -3.08 8.45 -1.94
CA GLY A 109 -4.05 7.42 -1.59
C GLY A 109 -3.61 5.98 -1.80
N SER A 110 -2.40 5.74 -2.28
CA SER A 110 -1.88 4.38 -2.46
C SER A 110 -1.23 3.83 -1.20
N ALA A 111 -1.02 2.52 -1.20
CA ALA A 111 -0.12 1.88 -0.25
C ALA A 111 1.25 2.58 -0.30
N GLY A 112 1.71 3.08 0.86
CA GLY A 112 3.01 3.73 0.94
C GLY A 112 4.14 2.76 0.57
N TRP A 113 5.29 3.30 0.16
CA TRP A 113 6.47 2.51 -0.19
C TRP A 113 6.87 1.44 0.86
N PRO A 114 6.66 1.60 2.19
CA PRO A 114 6.94 0.53 3.14
C PRO A 114 6.08 -0.71 2.90
N LEU A 115 4.78 -0.54 2.61
CA LEU A 115 3.89 -1.67 2.29
C LEU A 115 4.33 -2.37 1.01
N TRP A 116 4.71 -1.63 0.00
CA TRP A 116 5.30 -2.19 -1.22
C TRP A 116 6.54 -3.03 -0.93
N SER A 117 7.46 -2.53 -0.09
CA SER A 117 8.67 -3.27 0.27
C SER A 117 8.35 -4.58 0.99
N TYR A 118 7.36 -4.60 1.90
CA TYR A 118 6.90 -5.82 2.55
C TYR A 118 6.32 -6.83 1.58
N VAL A 119 5.45 -6.38 0.66
CA VAL A 119 4.86 -7.27 -0.36
C VAL A 119 5.95 -7.83 -1.27
N LEU A 120 6.86 -6.99 -1.76
CA LEU A 120 7.93 -7.42 -2.65
C LEU A 120 8.93 -8.36 -1.95
N ALA A 121 9.19 -8.17 -0.67
CA ALA A 121 9.98 -9.11 0.13
C ALA A 121 9.23 -10.43 0.35
N GLY A 122 7.94 -10.37 0.73
CA GLY A 122 7.11 -11.55 0.96
C GLY A 122 6.87 -12.39 -0.29
N THR A 123 6.82 -11.76 -1.46
CA THR A 123 6.69 -12.44 -2.77
C THR A 123 8.02 -12.92 -3.36
N GLY A 124 9.15 -12.56 -2.73
CA GLY A 124 10.50 -12.96 -3.14
C GLY A 124 11.11 -12.10 -4.26
N ALA A 125 10.47 -11.00 -4.63
CA ALA A 125 11.02 -10.04 -5.59
C ALA A 125 12.18 -9.23 -4.99
N LEU A 126 12.07 -8.87 -3.70
CA LEU A 126 13.13 -8.23 -2.92
C LEU A 126 13.80 -9.27 -2.01
N THR A 127 15.08 -9.48 -2.17
CA THR A 127 15.85 -10.46 -1.38
C THR A 127 16.50 -9.82 -0.16
N SER A 128 16.77 -10.63 0.87
CA SER A 128 17.51 -10.18 2.06
C SER A 128 18.92 -9.65 1.70
N GLU A 129 19.58 -10.26 0.73
CA GLU A 129 20.90 -9.80 0.25
C GLU A 129 20.88 -8.35 -0.24
N ILE A 130 19.85 -7.98 -1.00
CA ILE A 130 19.68 -6.60 -1.50
C ILE A 130 19.36 -5.65 -0.33
N ALA A 131 18.47 -6.06 0.58
CA ALA A 131 18.14 -5.27 1.76
C ALA A 131 19.36 -5.01 2.65
N GLU A 132 20.18 -6.03 2.91
CA GLU A 132 21.43 -5.90 3.67
C GLU A 132 22.45 -4.97 3.01
N LYS A 133 22.57 -5.03 1.68
CA LYS A 133 23.44 -4.10 0.93
C LYS A 133 22.98 -2.65 1.07
N GLU A 134 21.68 -2.41 1.01
CA GLU A 134 21.11 -1.07 1.14
C GLU A 134 21.32 -0.52 2.56
N VAL A 135 21.09 -1.33 3.60
CA VAL A 135 21.34 -0.97 5.02
C VAL A 135 22.80 -0.60 5.22
N LYS A 136 23.74 -1.42 4.73
CA LYS A 136 25.17 -1.15 4.82
C LYS A 136 25.59 0.11 4.07
N PHE A 137 25.00 0.34 2.89
CA PHE A 137 25.28 1.55 2.10
C PHE A 137 24.82 2.83 2.81
N ASN A 138 23.63 2.79 3.42
CA ASN A 138 23.07 3.93 4.13
C ASN A 138 23.65 4.11 5.55
N ASN A 139 24.44 3.15 6.03
CA ASN A 139 24.95 3.12 7.41
C ASN A 139 23.83 3.16 8.47
N ASP A 140 22.68 2.56 8.14
CA ASP A 140 21.43 2.67 8.90
C ASP A 140 21.21 1.54 9.91
N GLU A 141 22.19 0.63 10.13
CA GLU A 141 22.03 -0.49 11.07
C GLU A 141 21.61 0.00 12.47
N GLN A 142 22.28 1.03 12.97
CA GLN A 142 21.98 1.57 14.29
C GLN A 142 20.62 2.30 14.35
N VAL A 143 20.23 2.96 13.28
CA VAL A 143 18.93 3.64 13.15
C VAL A 143 17.81 2.63 13.08
N GLY A 144 17.99 1.54 12.31
CA GLY A 144 17.03 0.44 12.20
C GLY A 144 16.78 -0.25 13.53
N ASP A 145 17.83 -0.60 14.26
CA ASP A 145 17.72 -1.24 15.57
C ASP A 145 17.05 -0.32 16.60
N THR A 146 17.38 0.96 16.60
CA THR A 146 16.76 1.94 17.48
C THR A 146 15.26 2.09 17.18
N ALA A 147 14.89 2.22 15.91
CA ALA A 147 13.50 2.32 15.48
C ALA A 147 12.70 1.06 15.82
N TYR A 148 13.26 -0.12 15.56
CA TYR A 148 12.63 -1.39 15.92
C TYR A 148 12.39 -1.50 17.43
N THR A 149 13.42 -1.23 18.24
CA THR A 149 13.33 -1.28 19.71
C THR A 149 12.28 -0.31 20.22
N TYR A 150 12.24 0.91 19.67
CA TYR A 150 11.23 1.90 20.04
C TYR A 150 9.81 1.40 19.75
N HIS A 151 9.55 0.91 18.56
CA HIS A 151 8.23 0.42 18.17
C HIS A 151 7.79 -0.79 18.99
N VAL A 152 8.67 -1.75 19.26
CA VAL A 152 8.35 -2.92 20.08
C VAL A 152 8.04 -2.50 21.51
N THR A 153 8.87 -1.62 22.11
CA THR A 153 8.66 -1.14 23.47
C THR A 153 7.37 -0.34 23.60
N ASP A 154 7.05 0.52 22.62
CA ASP A 154 5.84 1.31 22.63
C ASP A 154 4.60 0.42 22.45
N PHE A 155 4.64 -0.57 21.55
CA PHE A 155 3.58 -1.54 21.38
C PHE A 155 3.34 -2.38 22.66
N ASP A 156 4.40 -2.86 23.31
CA ASP A 156 4.30 -3.62 24.54
C ASP A 156 3.70 -2.78 25.68
N LYS A 157 4.04 -1.50 25.74
CA LYS A 157 3.45 -0.56 26.69
C LYS A 157 1.97 -0.34 26.40
N MET A 158 1.62 -0.01 25.15
CA MET A 158 0.23 0.19 24.75
C MET A 158 -0.63 -1.05 24.96
N SER A 159 -0.10 -2.25 24.68
CA SER A 159 -0.85 -3.50 24.84
C SER A 159 -1.17 -3.81 26.33
N LYS A 160 -0.34 -3.35 27.27
CA LYS A 160 -0.59 -3.50 28.71
C LYS A 160 -1.64 -2.52 29.22
N ASP A 161 -1.75 -1.35 28.59
CA ASP A 161 -2.68 -0.29 28.97
C ASP A 161 -4.07 -0.45 28.32
N LEU A 162 -4.19 -1.32 27.29
CA LEU A 162 -5.44 -1.59 26.63
C LEU A 162 -6.33 -2.53 27.46
N PRO A 163 -7.61 -2.17 27.69
CA PRO A 163 -8.54 -3.08 28.36
C PRO A 163 -8.70 -4.34 27.53
N ASN A 164 -8.88 -5.46 28.20
CA ASN A 164 -9.24 -6.71 27.54
C ASN A 164 -10.51 -6.49 26.69
N ASN A 165 -10.54 -7.04 25.48
CA ASN A 165 -11.69 -6.90 24.56
C ASN A 165 -13.03 -7.27 25.23
N THR A 166 -13.03 -8.25 26.12
CA THR A 166 -14.22 -8.66 26.87
C THR A 166 -14.70 -7.58 27.84
N ASP A 167 -13.78 -6.90 28.50
CA ASP A 167 -14.10 -5.83 29.45
C ASP A 167 -14.52 -4.56 28.72
N TYR A 168 -13.92 -4.28 27.56
CA TYR A 168 -14.31 -3.17 26.70
C TYR A 168 -15.74 -3.35 26.18
N ILE A 169 -16.09 -4.53 25.67
CA ILE A 169 -17.45 -4.82 25.17
C ILE A 169 -18.51 -4.81 26.28
N ARG A 170 -18.16 -5.24 27.49
CA ARG A 170 -19.10 -5.22 28.62
C ARG A 170 -19.42 -3.82 29.17
N ASN A 171 -18.53 -2.86 28.91
CA ASN A 171 -18.67 -1.47 29.38
C ASN A 171 -19.23 -0.54 28.30
N MET A 172 -19.56 -1.03 27.11
CA MET A 172 -20.32 -0.33 26.07
C MET A 172 -21.82 -0.54 26.26
#